data_a6607621b2143f79370b95c41a108a89
#
_entry.id   a6607621b2143f79370b95c41a108a89
#
_cell.length_a   1.000
_cell.length_b   1.000
_cell.length_c   1.000
_cell.angle_alpha   90.00
_cell.angle_beta   90.00
_cell.angle_gamma   90.00
#
_symmetry.space_group_name_H-M   'P 1'
#
loop_
_entity.id
_entity.type
_entity.pdbx_description
1 polymer ?
#
loop_
_entity_poly.entity_id
_entity_poly.type
_entity_poly.pdbx_seq_one_letter_code
_entity_poly.pdbx_strand_id
1 'polypeptide(L)'
;GHCTGGMQITHVFVKRMLEKKLKGCIVFTSSAAACQPTPFSALYGATKSYISAFAANVACEVKSRGIDVCAVHPSPVASNFYDKAHKLDALAFFQKFAVTPDQLPKEMLRPIGRIVWYDIGFVAIAFRNLLKMFDYGFFATLISWTAHTMGDYKKNV
;
A
#
# COMPACT_ATOMS: atom_id res chain seq x y z
N GLY A 1 -13.86 -9.02 3.01
CA GLY A 1 -14.07 -7.73 2.63
C GLY A 1 -13.15 -7.03 1.64
N HIS A 2 -12.00 -6.53 2.07
CA HIS A 2 -11.21 -5.61 1.24
C HIS A 2 -10.68 -6.21 -0.07
N CYS A 3 -10.23 -7.46 -0.07
CA CYS A 3 -9.72 -8.10 -1.28
C CYS A 3 -10.85 -8.41 -2.27
N THR A 4 -11.86 -9.16 -1.82
CA THR A 4 -12.96 -9.61 -2.68
C THR A 4 -13.79 -8.45 -3.23
N GLY A 5 -14.17 -7.50 -2.36
CA GLY A 5 -14.95 -6.33 -2.79
C GLY A 5 -14.18 -5.45 -3.78
N GLY A 6 -12.90 -5.18 -3.51
CA GLY A 6 -12.05 -4.41 -4.42
C GLY A 6 -11.93 -5.06 -5.79
N MET A 7 -11.75 -6.38 -5.85
CA MET A 7 -11.69 -7.15 -7.11
C MET A 7 -13.01 -7.07 -7.88
N GLN A 8 -14.14 -7.32 -7.22
CA GLN A 8 -15.46 -7.28 -7.86
C GLN A 8 -15.79 -5.90 -8.43
N ILE A 9 -15.56 -4.85 -7.65
CA ILE A 9 -15.76 -3.46 -8.08
C ILE A 9 -14.88 -3.16 -9.29
N THR A 10 -13.59 -3.51 -9.23
CA THR A 10 -12.65 -3.29 -10.33
C THR A 10 -13.11 -4.01 -11.60
N HIS A 11 -13.53 -5.28 -11.48
CA HIS A 11 -14.03 -6.05 -12.62
C HIS A 11 -15.22 -5.34 -13.31
N VAL A 12 -16.20 -4.88 -12.54
CA VAL A 12 -17.37 -4.18 -13.07
C VAL A 12 -16.97 -2.88 -13.77
N PHE A 13 -16.09 -2.09 -13.17
CA PHE A 13 -15.66 -0.83 -13.76
C PHE A 13 -14.82 -1.04 -15.02
N VAL A 14 -13.84 -1.95 -15.00
CA VAL A 14 -13.00 -2.27 -16.16
C VAL A 14 -13.86 -2.77 -17.30
N LYS A 15 -14.76 -3.73 -17.05
CA LYS A 15 -15.71 -4.24 -18.06
C LYS A 15 -16.48 -3.10 -18.69
N ARG A 16 -17.10 -2.23 -17.89
CA ARG A 16 -17.90 -1.09 -18.39
C ARG A 16 -17.05 -0.10 -19.18
N MET A 17 -15.83 0.19 -18.76
CA MET A 17 -14.93 1.08 -19.49
C MET A 17 -14.52 0.49 -20.83
N LEU A 18 -14.23 -0.80 -20.89
CA LEU A 18 -13.89 -1.51 -22.13
C LEU A 18 -15.07 -1.53 -23.11
N GLU A 19 -16.27 -1.91 -22.66
CA GLU A 19 -17.48 -1.96 -23.48
C GLU A 19 -17.82 -0.60 -24.09
N LYS A 20 -17.66 0.46 -23.30
CA LYS A 20 -17.95 1.84 -23.74
C LYS A 20 -16.76 2.55 -24.39
N LYS A 21 -15.60 1.87 -24.54
CA LYS A 21 -14.36 2.44 -25.07
C LYS A 21 -13.93 3.73 -24.33
N LEU A 22 -14.19 3.78 -23.01
CA LEU A 22 -13.82 4.91 -22.17
C LEU A 22 -12.34 4.85 -21.80
N LYS A 23 -11.67 5.98 -21.91
CA LYS A 23 -10.34 6.19 -21.33
C LYS A 23 -10.49 6.72 -19.91
N GLY A 24 -9.58 6.36 -19.03
CA GLY A 24 -9.63 6.83 -17.65
C GLY A 24 -8.59 6.18 -16.75
N CYS A 25 -8.81 6.27 -15.45
CA CYS A 25 -7.86 5.69 -14.48
C CYS A 25 -8.58 5.02 -13.30
N ILE A 26 -7.89 4.04 -12.72
CA ILE A 26 -8.27 3.38 -11.47
C ILE A 26 -7.09 3.54 -10.51
N VAL A 27 -7.33 4.16 -9.36
CA VAL A 27 -6.31 4.37 -8.32
C VAL A 27 -6.64 3.51 -7.11
N PHE A 28 -5.70 2.66 -6.73
CA PHE A 28 -5.79 1.84 -5.52
C PHE A 28 -5.00 2.47 -4.38
N THR A 29 -5.63 2.63 -3.24
CA THR A 29 -4.94 3.08 -2.03
C THR A 29 -4.38 1.87 -1.28
N SER A 30 -3.09 1.63 -1.47
CA SER A 30 -2.32 0.64 -0.73
C SER A 30 -1.66 1.27 0.52
N SER A 31 -0.47 0.86 0.87
CA SER A 31 0.32 1.36 2.00
C SER A 31 1.79 0.98 1.81
N ALA A 32 2.70 1.68 2.47
CA ALA A 32 4.09 1.26 2.64
C ALA A 32 4.20 -0.16 3.26
N ALA A 33 3.22 -0.56 4.07
CA ALA A 33 3.09 -1.90 4.66
C ALA A 33 2.96 -3.03 3.62
N ALA A 34 2.64 -2.72 2.37
CA ALA A 34 2.55 -3.70 1.29
C ALA A 34 3.90 -4.32 0.90
N CYS A 35 4.99 -3.64 1.21
CA CYS A 35 6.33 -4.00 0.74
C CYS A 35 7.22 -4.61 1.82
N GLN A 36 6.72 -4.78 3.04
CA GLN A 36 7.52 -5.23 4.19
C GLN A 36 6.72 -6.17 5.10
N PRO A 37 7.39 -7.04 5.88
CA PRO A 37 6.73 -7.77 6.95
C PRO A 37 6.12 -6.82 7.97
N THR A 38 4.90 -7.13 8.40
CA THR A 38 4.14 -6.34 9.38
C THR A 38 3.73 -7.22 10.55
N PRO A 39 4.65 -7.55 11.49
CA PRO A 39 4.32 -8.33 12.67
C PRO A 39 3.20 -7.65 13.47
N PHE A 40 2.35 -8.44 14.10
CA PHE A 40 1.14 -8.01 14.85
C PHE A 40 0.07 -7.30 14.01
N SER A 41 0.32 -7.13 12.71
CA SER A 41 -0.62 -6.55 11.74
C SER A 41 -0.59 -7.31 10.41
N ALA A 42 -0.39 -8.63 10.47
CA ALA A 42 -0.15 -9.49 9.30
C ALA A 42 -1.27 -9.40 8.26
N LEU A 43 -2.53 -9.43 8.68
CA LEU A 43 -3.67 -9.35 7.78
C LEU A 43 -3.73 -8.01 7.04
N TYR A 44 -3.35 -6.92 7.70
CA TYR A 44 -3.29 -5.61 7.07
C TYR A 44 -2.20 -5.58 5.98
N GLY A 45 -0.96 -5.98 6.30
CA GLY A 45 0.14 -6.04 5.34
C GLY A 45 -0.19 -6.95 4.15
N ALA A 46 -0.70 -8.15 4.42
CA ALA A 46 -1.11 -9.10 3.38
C ALA A 46 -2.18 -8.50 2.44
N THR A 47 -3.19 -7.82 3.01
CA THR A 47 -4.23 -7.16 2.22
C THR A 47 -3.66 -6.05 1.33
N LYS A 48 -2.74 -5.26 1.86
CA LYS A 48 -2.11 -4.16 1.10
C LYS A 48 -1.16 -4.67 0.02
N SER A 49 -0.43 -5.76 0.28
CA SER A 49 0.38 -6.47 -0.73
C SER A 49 -0.49 -7.02 -1.85
N TYR A 50 -1.62 -7.66 -1.51
CA TYR A 50 -2.60 -8.11 -2.48
C TYR A 50 -3.07 -6.97 -3.39
N ILE A 51 -3.50 -5.84 -2.82
CA ILE A 51 -4.00 -4.67 -3.58
C ILE A 51 -2.92 -4.16 -4.54
N SER A 52 -1.66 -4.08 -4.10
CA SER A 52 -0.55 -3.61 -4.92
C SER A 52 -0.25 -4.54 -6.09
N ALA A 53 -0.18 -5.84 -5.83
CA ALA A 53 0.03 -6.85 -6.86
C ALA A 53 -1.14 -6.91 -7.85
N PHE A 54 -2.37 -6.89 -7.36
CA PHE A 54 -3.58 -6.86 -8.18
C PHE A 54 -3.61 -5.64 -9.10
N ALA A 55 -3.34 -4.44 -8.58
CA ALA A 55 -3.27 -3.22 -9.38
C ALA A 55 -2.22 -3.31 -10.49
N ALA A 56 -1.04 -3.88 -10.20
CA ALA A 56 0.03 -4.03 -11.18
C ALA A 56 -0.38 -4.98 -12.33
N ASN A 57 -1.02 -6.10 -12.00
CA ASN A 57 -1.49 -7.05 -13.03
C ASN A 57 -2.59 -6.42 -13.90
N VAL A 58 -3.60 -5.81 -13.28
CA VAL A 58 -4.67 -5.12 -14.03
C VAL A 58 -4.10 -4.01 -14.92
N ALA A 59 -3.09 -3.25 -14.43
CA ALA A 59 -2.43 -2.23 -15.25
C ALA A 59 -1.84 -2.81 -16.55
N CYS A 60 -1.18 -3.97 -16.47
CA CYS A 60 -0.63 -4.64 -17.65
C CYS A 60 -1.72 -5.07 -18.64
N GLU A 61 -2.87 -5.50 -18.13
CA GLU A 61 -3.97 -6.01 -18.95
C GLU A 61 -4.71 -4.90 -19.71
N VAL A 62 -4.86 -3.71 -19.09
CA VAL A 62 -5.78 -2.68 -19.64
C VAL A 62 -5.07 -1.44 -20.19
N LYS A 63 -3.76 -1.30 -20.01
CA LYS A 63 -2.99 -0.12 -20.47
C LYS A 63 -3.15 0.13 -21.95
N SER A 64 -3.08 -0.90 -22.78
CA SER A 64 -3.24 -0.79 -24.24
C SER A 64 -4.63 -0.32 -24.66
N ARG A 65 -5.61 -0.39 -23.77
CA ARG A 65 -6.99 0.07 -24.00
C ARG A 65 -7.24 1.51 -23.53
N GLY A 66 -6.18 2.19 -23.05
CA GLY A 66 -6.26 3.57 -22.59
C GLY A 66 -6.80 3.72 -21.17
N ILE A 67 -6.74 2.66 -20.37
CA ILE A 67 -7.11 2.67 -18.96
C ILE A 67 -5.82 2.63 -18.14
N ASP A 68 -5.56 3.67 -17.36
CA ASP A 68 -4.44 3.73 -16.42
C ASP A 68 -4.84 3.12 -15.08
N VAL A 69 -3.94 2.31 -14.52
CA VAL A 69 -4.13 1.74 -13.19
C VAL A 69 -2.88 2.00 -12.37
N CYS A 70 -3.05 2.52 -11.16
CA CYS A 70 -1.93 2.69 -10.24
C CYS A 70 -2.31 2.34 -8.79
N ALA A 71 -1.34 1.87 -8.03
CA ALA A 71 -1.40 1.73 -6.59
C ALA A 71 -0.51 2.77 -5.93
N VAL A 72 -1.07 3.54 -5.00
CA VAL A 72 -0.32 4.49 -4.19
C VAL A 72 -0.03 3.89 -2.82
N HIS A 73 1.19 4.12 -2.33
CA HIS A 73 1.70 3.62 -1.06
C HIS A 73 2.00 4.80 -0.13
N PRO A 74 0.98 5.35 0.54
CA PRO A 74 1.20 6.43 1.48
C PRO A 74 2.06 5.97 2.67
N SER A 75 2.94 6.86 3.12
CA SER A 75 3.45 6.85 4.50
C SER A 75 2.28 7.00 5.48
N PRO A 76 2.47 6.80 6.78
CA PRO A 76 1.43 7.13 7.75
C PRO A 76 0.84 8.50 7.47
N VAL A 77 -0.48 8.62 7.54
CA VAL A 77 -1.21 9.87 7.29
C VAL A 77 -1.66 10.40 8.65
N ALA A 78 -1.46 11.69 8.89
CA ALA A 78 -1.91 12.36 10.12
C ALA A 78 -3.44 12.49 10.13
N SER A 79 -4.13 11.40 10.45
CA SER A 79 -5.59 11.31 10.48
C SER A 79 -6.08 10.47 11.65
N ASN A 80 -7.35 10.58 12.00
CA ASN A 80 -7.99 9.81 13.08
C ASN A 80 -8.07 8.29 12.79
N PHE A 81 -7.52 7.83 11.68
CA PHE A 81 -7.49 6.41 11.32
C PHE A 81 -6.81 5.55 12.39
N TYR A 82 -5.79 6.09 13.04
CA TYR A 82 -5.00 5.39 14.05
C TYR A 82 -5.59 5.44 15.46
N ASP A 83 -6.60 6.25 15.72
CA ASP A 83 -7.19 6.41 17.07
C ASP A 83 -7.85 5.12 17.56
N LYS A 84 -8.35 4.30 16.63
CA LYS A 84 -8.99 3.01 16.90
C LYS A 84 -8.10 1.80 16.56
N ALA A 85 -6.90 2.03 16.04
CA ALA A 85 -5.97 0.97 15.72
C ALA A 85 -5.20 0.53 16.97
N HIS A 86 -4.75 -0.74 16.98
CA HIS A 86 -3.80 -1.19 18.00
C HIS A 86 -2.58 -0.24 18.03
N LYS A 87 -2.27 0.29 19.20
CA LYS A 87 -1.13 1.18 19.42
C LYS A 87 0.17 0.38 19.31
N LEU A 88 0.67 0.27 18.09
CA LEU A 88 1.98 -0.32 17.83
C LEU A 88 3.06 0.75 18.04
N ASP A 89 4.07 0.45 18.84
CA ASP A 89 5.16 1.40 19.14
C ASP A 89 5.93 1.80 17.88
N ALA A 90 6.12 0.85 16.95
CA ALA A 90 6.71 1.13 15.65
C ALA A 90 5.87 2.15 14.84
N LEU A 91 4.54 2.05 14.89
CA LEU A 91 3.67 2.99 14.18
C LEU A 91 3.76 4.39 14.78
N ALA A 92 3.83 4.51 16.11
CA ALA A 92 3.98 5.81 16.80
C ALA A 92 5.28 6.52 16.39
N PHE A 93 6.37 5.77 16.19
CA PHE A 93 7.62 6.33 15.67
C PHE A 93 7.44 6.90 14.23
N PHE A 94 6.80 6.14 13.35
CA PHE A 94 6.60 6.56 11.96
C PHE A 94 5.58 7.68 11.80
N GLN A 95 4.66 7.86 12.74
CA GLN A 95 3.71 8.97 12.73
C GLN A 95 4.39 10.34 12.80
N LYS A 96 5.61 10.43 13.34
CA LYS A 96 6.41 11.67 13.32
C LYS A 96 6.74 12.16 11.90
N PHE A 97 6.69 11.27 10.92
CA PHE A 97 6.95 11.54 9.51
C PHE A 97 5.66 11.40 8.66
N ALA A 98 4.52 11.57 9.30
CA ALA A 98 3.23 11.43 8.64
C ALA A 98 3.02 12.48 7.55
N VAL A 99 2.37 12.08 6.48
CA VAL A 99 1.92 12.98 5.42
C VAL A 99 0.63 13.67 5.88
N THR A 100 0.50 14.95 5.59
CA THR A 100 -0.72 15.68 5.92
C THR A 100 -1.87 15.26 4.98
N PRO A 101 -3.11 15.15 5.49
CA PRO A 101 -4.27 14.79 4.68
C PRO A 101 -4.48 15.69 3.46
N ASP A 102 -4.17 16.97 3.58
CA ASP A 102 -4.39 17.97 2.52
C ASP A 102 -3.48 17.77 1.30
N GLN A 103 -2.27 17.23 1.52
CA GLN A 103 -1.32 16.95 0.45
C GLN A 103 -1.62 15.64 -0.28
N LEU A 104 -2.31 14.72 0.39
CA LEU A 104 -2.51 13.36 -0.10
C LEU A 104 -3.26 13.29 -1.43
N PRO A 105 -4.38 14.00 -1.67
CA PRO A 105 -5.11 13.92 -2.94
C PRO A 105 -4.26 14.31 -4.15
N LYS A 106 -3.48 15.38 -4.03
CA LYS A 106 -2.58 15.85 -5.09
C LYS A 106 -1.52 14.79 -5.43
N GLU A 107 -0.90 14.21 -4.41
CA GLU A 107 0.11 13.18 -4.60
C GLU A 107 -0.48 11.87 -5.13
N MET A 108 -1.72 11.52 -4.76
CA MET A 108 -2.40 10.32 -5.28
C MET A 108 -2.72 10.41 -6.78
N LEU A 109 -3.00 11.60 -7.30
CA LEU A 109 -3.32 11.80 -8.72
C LEU A 109 -2.06 11.94 -9.59
N ARG A 110 -0.92 12.26 -9.00
CA ARG A 110 0.34 12.51 -9.70
C ARG A 110 0.88 11.33 -10.53
N PRO A 111 0.80 10.06 -10.08
CA PRO A 111 1.33 8.91 -10.81
C PRO A 111 0.48 8.47 -11.99
N ILE A 112 -0.75 8.95 -12.14
CA ILE A 112 -1.68 8.50 -13.18
C ILE A 112 -1.06 8.68 -14.57
N GLY A 113 -1.09 7.61 -15.36
CA GLY A 113 -0.53 7.57 -16.71
C GLY A 113 1.00 7.44 -16.77
N ARG A 114 1.69 7.55 -15.65
CA ARG A 114 3.17 7.58 -15.58
C ARG A 114 3.77 6.33 -14.97
N ILE A 115 3.26 5.91 -13.83
CA ILE A 115 3.82 4.78 -13.08
C ILE A 115 2.71 3.98 -12.38
N VAL A 116 2.95 2.68 -12.21
CA VAL A 116 1.96 1.77 -11.62
C VAL A 116 2.01 1.78 -10.08
N TRP A 117 3.20 1.85 -9.50
CA TRP A 117 3.40 1.91 -8.05
C TRP A 117 4.06 3.23 -7.66
N TYR A 118 3.42 3.97 -6.77
CA TYR A 118 3.90 5.28 -6.35
C TYR A 118 3.91 5.41 -4.83
N ASP A 119 5.08 5.72 -4.29
CA ASP A 119 5.29 5.90 -2.86
C ASP A 119 5.11 7.37 -2.48
N ILE A 120 4.30 7.64 -1.45
CA ILE A 120 4.01 8.98 -0.97
C ILE A 120 4.60 9.17 0.43
N GLY A 121 5.47 10.16 0.55
CA GLY A 121 6.13 10.53 1.80
C GLY A 121 7.43 9.76 2.08
N PHE A 122 8.22 10.33 2.98
CA PHE A 122 9.58 9.88 3.25
C PHE A 122 9.66 8.42 3.70
N VAL A 123 8.79 7.99 4.59
CA VAL A 123 8.82 6.62 5.15
C VAL A 123 8.62 5.57 4.05
N ALA A 124 7.62 5.76 3.17
CA ALA A 124 7.36 4.82 2.09
C ALA A 124 8.54 4.73 1.12
N ILE A 125 9.11 5.87 0.75
CA ILE A 125 10.27 5.95 -0.17
C ILE A 125 11.50 5.31 0.46
N ALA A 126 11.80 5.60 1.73
CA ALA A 126 12.96 5.06 2.43
C ALA A 126 12.87 3.54 2.55
N PHE A 127 11.70 3.01 2.97
CA PHE A 127 11.49 1.56 3.06
C PHE A 127 11.60 0.87 1.72
N ARG A 128 11.02 1.42 0.67
CA ARG A 128 11.14 0.82 -0.67
C ARG A 128 12.58 0.78 -1.16
N ASN A 129 13.36 1.85 -0.93
CA ASN A 129 14.76 1.86 -1.31
C ASN A 129 15.60 0.86 -0.51
N LEU A 130 15.33 0.74 0.78
CA LEU A 130 15.97 -0.27 1.64
C LEU A 130 15.65 -1.69 1.18
N LEU A 131 14.39 -1.97 0.85
CA LEU A 131 13.94 -3.28 0.34
C LEU A 131 14.44 -3.61 -1.07
N LYS A 132 14.86 -2.63 -1.85
CA LYS A 132 15.57 -2.87 -3.12
C LYS A 132 16.99 -3.35 -2.93
N MET A 133 17.62 -3.04 -1.79
CA MET A 133 18.98 -3.49 -1.46
C MET A 133 19.01 -4.92 -0.89
N PHE A 134 17.91 -5.35 -0.30
CA PHE A 134 17.81 -6.65 0.36
C PHE A 134 16.53 -7.37 -0.10
N ASP A 135 16.64 -8.68 -0.27
CA ASP A 135 15.50 -9.53 -0.60
C ASP A 135 14.44 -9.50 0.52
N TYR A 136 13.16 -9.61 0.11
CA TYR A 136 12.05 -9.67 1.06
C TYR A 136 12.18 -10.85 2.04
N GLY A 137 12.65 -12.01 1.58
CA GLY A 137 12.87 -13.19 2.41
C GLY A 137 13.94 -12.97 3.48
N PHE A 138 15.01 -12.27 3.13
CA PHE A 138 16.03 -11.85 4.10
C PHE A 138 15.43 -10.95 5.20
N PHE A 139 14.65 -9.95 4.82
CA PHE A 139 13.98 -9.08 5.79
C PHE A 139 12.99 -9.84 6.67
N ALA A 140 12.19 -10.72 6.09
CA ALA A 140 11.24 -11.54 6.84
C ALA A 140 11.97 -12.41 7.87
N THR A 141 13.08 -13.02 7.49
CA THR A 141 13.93 -13.82 8.39
C THR A 141 14.52 -12.97 9.51
N LEU A 142 15.11 -11.82 9.18
CA LEU A 142 15.69 -10.92 10.16
C LEU A 142 14.65 -10.44 11.18
N ILE A 143 13.48 -10.03 10.70
CA ILE A 143 12.38 -9.59 11.57
C ILE A 143 11.86 -10.75 12.43
N SER A 144 11.76 -11.98 11.89
CA SER A 144 11.31 -13.13 12.66
C SER A 144 12.23 -13.44 13.84
N TRP A 145 13.52 -13.24 13.68
CA TRP A 145 14.49 -13.44 14.76
C TRP A 145 14.49 -12.31 15.79
N THR A 146 14.17 -11.09 15.37
CA THR A 146 14.22 -9.91 16.23
C THR A 146 12.86 -9.50 16.79
N ALA A 147 11.75 -10.04 16.28
CA ALA A 147 10.40 -9.64 16.67
C ALA A 147 10.15 -9.75 18.18
N HIS A 148 10.73 -10.76 18.84
CA HIS A 148 10.59 -10.96 20.29
C HIS A 148 11.20 -9.81 21.14
N THR A 149 12.10 -9.02 20.57
CA THR A 149 12.69 -7.85 21.25
C THR A 149 11.83 -6.59 21.12
N MET A 150 10.85 -6.60 20.20
CA MET A 150 9.96 -5.46 19.98
C MET A 150 9.00 -5.29 21.16
N GLY A 151 8.76 -4.04 21.56
CA GLY A 151 7.82 -3.73 22.64
C GLY A 151 6.41 -4.28 22.37
N ASP A 152 6.02 -4.33 21.10
CA ASP A 152 4.73 -4.86 20.65
C ASP A 152 4.58 -6.38 20.87
N TYR A 153 5.69 -7.15 20.87
CA TYR A 153 5.67 -8.58 21.19
C TYR A 153 5.20 -8.81 22.62
N LYS A 154 5.77 -8.07 23.58
CA LYS A 154 5.43 -8.19 25.00
C LYS A 154 3.99 -7.82 25.34
N LYS A 155 3.33 -7.05 24.46
CA LYS A 155 1.94 -6.63 24.64
C LYS A 155 0.93 -7.62 24.04
N ASN A 156 1.35 -8.46 23.09
CA ASN A 156 0.46 -9.31 22.29
C ASN A 156 0.71 -10.81 22.48
N VAL A 157 1.75 -11.19 23.20
CA VAL A 157 2.10 -12.56 23.61
C VAL A 157 2.33 -12.61 25.11
#